data_a63d96d3e190af7622b7fd76ccdd66bf
#
_entry.id   a63d96d3e190af7622b7fd76ccdd66bf
#
_cell.length_a   1.000
_cell.length_b   1.000
_cell.length_c   1.000
_cell.angle_alpha   90.00
_cell.angle_beta   90.00
_cell.angle_gamma   90.00
#
_symmetry.space_group_name_H-M   'P 1'
#
loop_
_entity.id
_entity.type
_entity.pdbx_description
1 polymer ?
#
loop_
_entity_poly.entity_id
_entity_poly.type
_entity_poly.pdbx_seq_one_letter_code
_entity_poly.pdbx_strand_id
1 'polypeptide(L)'
;YKKMLDDTIYMDIVDDKFIYKCTQNNYTTPYKIIEHYFGKCPAGYCYIESTLYDDIKTLQDAYEYTMNDWTNEIGDTRLAYMVFSGCDLTPEQAKEMKKMGIIQLPNEKANAQYLIKNLNSDFLRTYRDIVKEDIYRVSQHIDNQTQIQSNTSGTMLQTRMNCLRLKILSQNQALKDCLKDRIKCLFKHLNITEDKDYDISDIQI
;
A
#
# COMPACT_ATOMS: atom_id res chain seq x y z
N TYR A 1 -10.67 -19.63 -10.93
CA TYR A 1 -10.99 -20.48 -9.77
C TYR A 1 -12.30 -20.01 -9.15
N LYS A 2 -13.20 -20.96 -8.86
CA LYS A 2 -14.45 -20.68 -8.15
C LYS A 2 -14.60 -21.68 -7.02
N LYS A 3 -14.63 -21.19 -5.76
CA LYS A 3 -14.93 -22.00 -4.59
C LYS A 3 -16.45 -22.08 -4.41
N MET A 4 -16.98 -23.28 -4.27
CA MET A 4 -18.42 -23.51 -4.02
C MET A 4 -18.67 -23.79 -2.54
N LEU A 5 -19.94 -23.87 -2.13
CA LEU A 5 -20.36 -24.13 -0.76
C LEU A 5 -19.88 -25.47 -0.19
N ASP A 6 -19.52 -26.42 -1.07
CA ASP A 6 -18.98 -27.76 -0.73
C ASP A 6 -17.46 -27.76 -0.53
N ASP A 7 -16.81 -26.60 -0.46
CA ASP A 7 -15.34 -26.43 -0.43
C ASP A 7 -14.59 -26.95 -1.65
N THR A 8 -15.29 -27.43 -2.67
CA THR A 8 -14.65 -27.87 -3.92
C THR A 8 -14.25 -26.67 -4.76
N ILE A 9 -12.97 -26.63 -5.18
CA ILE A 9 -12.47 -25.59 -6.07
C ILE A 9 -12.64 -26.08 -7.51
N TYR A 10 -13.44 -25.34 -8.26
CA TYR A 10 -13.59 -25.53 -9.69
C TYR A 10 -12.62 -24.66 -10.45
N MET A 11 -12.05 -25.19 -11.53
CA MET A 11 -11.05 -24.54 -12.35
C MET A 11 -11.41 -24.68 -13.82
N ASP A 12 -11.46 -23.57 -14.52
CA ASP A 12 -11.60 -23.56 -15.97
C ASP A 12 -10.23 -23.31 -16.60
N ILE A 13 -9.80 -24.22 -17.46
CA ILE A 13 -8.60 -24.07 -18.31
C ILE A 13 -9.11 -23.74 -19.71
N VAL A 14 -8.59 -22.66 -20.28
CA VAL A 14 -9.06 -22.15 -21.58
C VAL A 14 -7.87 -22.07 -22.51
N ASP A 15 -7.98 -22.71 -23.65
CA ASP A 15 -7.02 -22.62 -24.75
C ASP A 15 -7.58 -21.79 -25.94
N ASP A 16 -7.10 -21.99 -27.12
CA ASP A 16 -7.53 -21.31 -28.35
C ASP A 16 -8.83 -21.86 -28.96
N LYS A 17 -9.29 -23.04 -28.51
CA LYS A 17 -10.47 -23.73 -29.04
C LYS A 17 -11.44 -24.22 -28.00
N PHE A 18 -10.98 -24.62 -26.81
CA PHE A 18 -11.79 -25.30 -25.83
C PHE A 18 -11.69 -24.66 -24.43
N ILE A 19 -12.78 -24.84 -23.65
CA ILE A 19 -12.82 -24.60 -22.23
C ILE A 19 -12.92 -25.93 -21.53
N TYR A 20 -11.90 -26.29 -20.77
CA TYR A 20 -11.82 -27.51 -19.98
C TYR A 20 -12.26 -27.19 -18.54
N LYS A 21 -13.37 -27.79 -18.12
CA LYS A 21 -13.85 -27.65 -16.75
C LYS A 21 -13.29 -28.74 -15.88
N CYS A 22 -12.47 -28.36 -14.91
CA CYS A 22 -11.76 -29.26 -14.01
C CYS A 22 -12.13 -29.01 -12.56
N THR A 23 -11.78 -29.95 -11.68
CA THR A 23 -11.77 -29.76 -10.24
C THR A 23 -10.32 -29.76 -9.76
N GLN A 24 -10.05 -29.12 -8.62
CA GLN A 24 -8.71 -29.03 -8.04
C GLN A 24 -8.06 -30.43 -7.85
N ASN A 25 -8.86 -31.44 -7.53
CA ASN A 25 -8.37 -32.80 -7.28
C ASN A 25 -8.12 -33.57 -8.58
N ASN A 26 -8.61 -33.09 -9.72
CA ASN A 26 -8.50 -33.78 -11.01
C ASN A 26 -8.43 -32.77 -12.17
N TYR A 27 -7.25 -32.16 -12.34
CA TYR A 27 -7.02 -31.18 -13.42
C TYR A 27 -6.57 -31.85 -14.75
N THR A 28 -6.18 -33.11 -14.71
CA THR A 28 -5.73 -33.86 -15.91
C THR A 28 -6.89 -34.39 -16.72
N THR A 29 -8.02 -34.68 -16.08
CA THR A 29 -9.24 -35.16 -16.74
C THR A 29 -10.40 -34.20 -16.49
N PRO A 30 -10.69 -33.33 -17.47
CA PRO A 30 -11.80 -32.40 -17.35
C PRO A 30 -13.14 -33.17 -17.33
N TYR A 31 -14.05 -32.76 -16.45
CA TYR A 31 -15.40 -33.36 -16.41
C TYR A 31 -16.34 -32.82 -17.52
N LYS A 32 -15.98 -31.69 -18.11
CA LYS A 32 -16.69 -31.11 -19.25
C LYS A 32 -15.74 -30.33 -20.13
N ILE A 33 -15.88 -30.51 -21.46
CA ILE A 33 -15.16 -29.77 -22.48
C ILE A 33 -16.21 -28.99 -23.29
N ILE A 34 -15.99 -27.70 -23.47
CA ILE A 34 -16.87 -26.81 -24.24
C ILE A 34 -16.03 -26.17 -25.33
N GLU A 35 -16.45 -26.34 -26.57
CA GLU A 35 -15.81 -25.63 -27.68
C GLU A 35 -16.22 -24.16 -27.71
N HIS A 36 -15.26 -23.30 -27.99
CA HIS A 36 -15.51 -21.90 -28.25
C HIS A 36 -14.90 -21.49 -29.59
N TYR A 37 -15.54 -20.59 -30.29
CA TYR A 37 -15.21 -20.26 -31.67
C TYR A 37 -14.34 -19.00 -31.83
N PHE A 38 -13.63 -18.59 -30.79
CA PHE A 38 -12.86 -17.36 -30.80
C PHE A 38 -11.54 -17.47 -31.58
N GLY A 39 -10.98 -18.66 -31.74
CA GLY A 39 -9.70 -18.92 -32.43
C GLY A 39 -8.47 -18.36 -31.71
N LYS A 40 -8.65 -17.90 -30.49
CA LYS A 40 -7.63 -17.53 -29.49
C LYS A 40 -8.23 -17.66 -28.11
N CYS A 41 -7.41 -17.76 -27.09
CA CYS A 41 -7.89 -17.70 -25.71
C CYS A 41 -8.70 -16.40 -25.49
N PRO A 42 -10.01 -16.47 -25.11
CA PRO A 42 -10.88 -15.29 -24.94
C PRO A 42 -10.65 -14.59 -23.61
N ALA A 43 -9.42 -14.59 -23.11
CA ALA A 43 -9.01 -13.91 -21.90
C ALA A 43 -8.16 -12.68 -22.28
N GLY A 44 -8.61 -11.50 -21.88
CA GLY A 44 -7.78 -10.31 -21.92
C GLY A 44 -6.97 -10.22 -20.64
N TYR A 45 -5.68 -9.93 -20.72
CA TYR A 45 -4.87 -9.66 -19.57
C TYR A 45 -4.24 -8.28 -19.69
N CYS A 46 -4.11 -7.60 -18.55
CA CYS A 46 -3.42 -6.34 -18.43
C CYS A 46 -2.14 -6.58 -17.62
N TYR A 47 -1.00 -6.34 -18.23
CA TYR A 47 0.29 -6.44 -17.57
C TYR A 47 0.88 -5.06 -17.37
N ILE A 48 1.28 -4.78 -16.14
CA ILE A 48 1.98 -3.57 -15.75
C ILE A 48 3.31 -4.01 -15.16
N GLU A 49 4.41 -3.62 -15.80
CA GLU A 49 5.76 -4.07 -15.44
C GLU A 49 6.18 -3.60 -14.05
N SER A 50 5.87 -2.36 -13.72
CA SER A 50 6.10 -1.81 -12.38
C SER A 50 4.88 -1.02 -11.92
N THR A 51 4.53 -1.20 -10.65
CA THR A 51 3.47 -0.41 -10.03
C THR A 51 4.06 0.81 -9.35
N LEU A 52 3.23 1.80 -9.10
CA LEU A 52 3.61 2.96 -8.31
C LEU A 52 4.11 2.57 -6.92
N TYR A 53 3.54 1.50 -6.37
CA TYR A 53 3.95 0.98 -5.06
C TYR A 53 5.39 0.47 -5.06
N ASP A 54 5.84 -0.17 -6.13
CA ASP A 54 7.21 -0.68 -6.23
C ASP A 54 8.25 0.44 -6.11
N ASP A 55 7.92 1.62 -6.66
CA ASP A 55 8.80 2.79 -6.62
C ASP A 55 8.90 3.41 -5.21
N ILE A 56 7.83 3.35 -4.41
CA ILE A 56 7.76 4.03 -3.11
C ILE A 56 7.87 3.09 -1.91
N LYS A 57 7.87 1.78 -2.13
CA LYS A 57 7.81 0.77 -1.06
C LYS A 57 8.83 1.01 0.05
N THR A 58 10.09 1.19 -0.31
CA THR A 58 11.17 1.40 0.67
C THR A 58 11.01 2.69 1.48
N LEU A 59 10.50 3.74 0.85
CA LEU A 59 10.19 5.00 1.53
C LEU A 59 8.98 4.89 2.43
N GLN A 60 7.96 4.13 2.01
CA GLN A 60 6.79 3.85 2.82
C GLN A 60 7.16 3.04 4.05
N ASP A 61 7.97 1.98 3.88
CA ASP A 61 8.48 1.18 5.00
C ASP A 61 9.29 2.06 5.99
N ALA A 62 10.17 2.93 5.48
CA ALA A 62 10.94 3.86 6.31
C ALA A 62 10.03 4.83 7.08
N TYR A 63 8.99 5.34 6.45
CA TYR A 63 8.00 6.20 7.10
C TYR A 63 7.28 5.47 8.24
N GLU A 64 6.80 4.26 7.99
CA GLU A 64 6.08 3.45 8.97
C GLU A 64 6.97 3.05 10.15
N TYR A 65 8.21 2.61 9.90
CA TYR A 65 9.19 2.34 10.97
C TYR A 65 9.44 3.56 11.83
N THR A 66 9.66 4.72 11.22
CA THR A 66 9.88 5.96 11.97
C THR A 66 8.71 6.33 12.86
N MET A 67 7.47 6.16 12.36
CA MET A 67 6.26 6.45 13.13
C MET A 67 6.07 5.45 14.28
N ASN A 68 6.38 4.18 14.06
CA ASN A 68 6.32 3.15 15.10
C ASN A 68 7.37 3.40 16.19
N ASP A 69 8.61 3.68 15.81
CA ASP A 69 9.67 4.01 16.74
C ASP A 69 9.33 5.24 17.56
N TRP A 70 8.81 6.28 16.93
CA TRP A 70 8.37 7.48 17.65
C TRP A 70 7.25 7.18 18.65
N THR A 71 6.29 6.35 18.29
CA THR A 71 5.21 5.93 19.18
C THR A 71 5.76 5.16 20.39
N ASN A 72 6.69 4.25 20.17
CA ASN A 72 7.35 3.49 21.22
C ASN A 72 8.17 4.41 22.15
N GLU A 73 8.94 5.33 21.57
CA GLU A 73 9.73 6.30 22.32
C GLU A 73 8.86 7.21 23.21
N ILE A 74 7.69 7.64 22.72
CA ILE A 74 6.72 8.41 23.53
C ILE A 74 6.19 7.53 24.67
N GLY A 75 5.95 6.23 24.42
CA GLY A 75 5.56 5.27 25.45
C GLY A 75 6.61 5.13 26.54
N ASP A 76 7.87 4.94 26.14
CA ASP A 76 9.00 4.78 27.05
C ASP A 76 9.32 6.06 27.84
N THR A 77 9.15 7.22 27.24
CA THR A 77 9.37 8.51 27.92
C THR A 77 8.38 8.74 29.07
N ARG A 78 7.18 8.13 29.02
CA ARG A 78 6.23 8.14 30.14
C ARG A 78 6.73 7.41 31.38
N LEU A 79 7.68 6.49 31.21
CA LEU A 79 8.33 5.72 32.28
C LEU A 79 9.66 6.39 32.65
N ALA A 80 9.60 7.64 33.11
CA ALA A 80 10.78 8.32 33.65
C ALA A 80 11.33 7.51 34.83
N TYR A 81 12.57 7.03 34.69
CA TYR A 81 13.24 6.35 35.77
C TYR A 81 13.80 7.34 36.79
N MET A 82 13.46 7.13 38.05
CA MET A 82 14.07 7.91 39.12
C MET A 82 15.38 7.24 39.54
N VAL A 83 16.48 7.93 39.38
CA VAL A 83 17.82 7.48 39.79
C VAL A 83 18.17 8.11 41.12
N PHE A 84 18.50 7.27 42.09
CA PHE A 84 19.04 7.67 43.37
C PHE A 84 20.55 7.39 43.41
N SER A 85 21.34 8.39 43.75
CA SER A 85 22.79 8.25 43.91
C SER A 85 23.21 8.67 45.28
N GLY A 86 24.19 7.93 45.84
CA GLY A 86 24.76 8.20 47.18
C GLY A 86 23.90 7.74 48.35
N CYS A 87 22.91 6.88 48.11
CA CYS A 87 22.10 6.25 49.17
C CYS A 87 21.65 4.85 48.76
N ASP A 88 21.55 3.98 49.78
CA ASP A 88 20.95 2.65 49.62
C ASP A 88 19.47 2.75 50.02
N LEU A 89 18.60 2.57 49.02
CA LEU A 89 17.15 2.56 49.22
C LEU A 89 16.62 1.14 49.06
N THR A 90 15.83 0.72 50.05
CA THR A 90 15.14 -0.57 49.93
C THR A 90 13.89 -0.43 49.04
N PRO A 91 13.43 -1.52 48.39
CA PRO A 91 12.23 -1.48 47.57
C PRO A 91 10.97 -1.00 48.32
N GLU A 92 10.90 -1.28 49.63
CA GLU A 92 9.79 -0.87 50.51
C GLU A 92 9.78 0.67 50.68
N GLN A 93 10.94 1.25 50.98
CA GLN A 93 11.08 2.73 51.11
C GLN A 93 10.76 3.42 49.81
N ALA A 94 11.17 2.89 48.66
CA ALA A 94 10.83 3.45 47.33
C ALA A 94 9.32 3.41 47.08
N LYS A 95 8.62 2.34 47.52
CA LYS A 95 7.15 2.25 47.41
C LYS A 95 6.43 3.25 48.31
N GLU A 96 6.92 3.45 49.52
CA GLU A 96 6.34 4.43 50.46
C GLU A 96 6.54 5.86 49.98
N MET A 97 7.72 6.21 49.48
CA MET A 97 7.98 7.51 48.86
C MET A 97 7.03 7.78 47.67
N LYS A 98 6.85 6.76 46.82
CA LYS A 98 5.91 6.85 45.69
C LYS A 98 4.48 7.06 46.16
N LYS A 99 4.06 6.39 47.24
CA LYS A 99 2.71 6.47 47.79
C LYS A 99 2.44 7.83 48.45
N MET A 100 3.44 8.38 49.15
CA MET A 100 3.34 9.68 49.78
C MET A 100 3.55 10.86 48.85
N GLY A 101 4.09 10.65 47.64
CA GLY A 101 4.46 11.69 46.71
C GLY A 101 5.60 12.58 47.15
N ILE A 102 6.37 12.15 48.18
CA ILE A 102 7.47 12.91 48.79
C ILE A 102 8.76 12.09 48.62
N ILE A 103 9.83 12.77 48.20
CA ILE A 103 11.16 12.19 48.13
C ILE A 103 11.94 12.71 49.34
N GLN A 104 12.26 11.83 50.26
CA GLN A 104 13.11 12.16 51.43
C GLN A 104 14.45 11.44 51.24
N LEU A 105 15.53 12.17 51.14
CA LEU A 105 16.86 11.66 50.95
C LEU A 105 17.54 11.48 52.34
N PRO A 106 18.15 10.31 52.63
CA PRO A 106 18.71 10.02 53.95
C PRO A 106 19.98 10.81 54.27
N ASN A 107 20.67 11.35 53.27
CA ASN A 107 21.96 12.02 53.43
C ASN A 107 22.03 13.31 52.60
N GLU A 108 22.77 14.32 53.09
CA GLU A 108 23.02 15.57 52.37
C GLU A 108 23.78 15.36 51.04
N LYS A 109 24.48 14.24 50.88
CA LYS A 109 25.20 13.89 49.66
C LYS A 109 24.36 13.04 48.68
N ALA A 110 23.18 12.65 49.12
CA ALA A 110 22.27 11.89 48.26
C ALA A 110 21.59 12.78 47.26
N ASN A 111 21.46 12.33 46.02
CA ASN A 111 20.79 13.05 44.96
C ASN A 111 19.74 12.15 44.30
N ALA A 112 18.61 12.72 43.96
CA ALA A 112 17.55 12.07 43.21
C ALA A 112 17.27 12.88 41.95
N GLN A 113 17.35 12.23 40.80
CA GLN A 113 17.05 12.87 39.53
C GLN A 113 16.24 11.92 38.65
N TYR A 114 15.38 12.51 37.81
CA TYR A 114 14.72 11.73 36.79
C TYR A 114 15.68 11.54 35.60
N LEU A 115 15.90 10.28 35.24
CA LEU A 115 16.54 9.95 33.98
C LEU A 115 15.48 10.09 32.88
N ILE A 116 15.46 11.26 32.26
CA ILE A 116 14.58 11.55 31.14
C ILE A 116 15.39 11.38 29.85
N LYS A 117 14.92 10.52 28.97
CA LYS A 117 15.48 10.42 27.63
C LYS A 117 15.08 11.69 26.85
N ASN A 118 16.07 12.49 26.48
CA ASN A 118 15.83 13.67 25.64
C ASN A 118 15.55 13.20 24.21
N LEU A 119 14.29 13.20 23.85
CA LEU A 119 13.87 12.98 22.46
C LEU A 119 14.12 14.26 21.64
N ASN A 120 14.92 14.14 20.62
CA ASN A 120 15.06 15.21 19.64
C ASN A 120 13.83 15.21 18.72
N SER A 121 12.75 15.80 19.20
CA SER A 121 11.47 15.86 18.49
C SER A 121 11.58 16.61 17.15
N ASP A 122 12.48 17.57 17.05
CA ASP A 122 12.69 18.34 15.82
C ASP A 122 13.37 17.50 14.74
N PHE A 123 14.34 16.66 15.12
CA PHE A 123 14.96 15.73 14.21
C PHE A 123 13.93 14.74 13.65
N LEU A 124 13.14 14.12 14.52
CA LEU A 124 12.12 13.15 14.11
C LEU A 124 11.06 13.77 13.20
N ARG A 125 10.63 14.99 13.52
CA ARG A 125 9.67 15.74 12.69
C ARG A 125 10.26 16.03 11.32
N THR A 126 11.47 16.58 11.28
CA THR A 126 12.17 16.92 10.03
C THR A 126 12.37 15.67 9.17
N TYR A 127 12.82 14.57 9.76
CA TYR A 127 13.00 13.31 9.03
C TYR A 127 11.70 12.79 8.44
N ARG A 128 10.63 12.74 9.23
CA ARG A 128 9.29 12.36 8.77
C ARG A 128 8.82 13.22 7.59
N ASP A 129 9.02 14.52 7.68
CA ASP A 129 8.57 15.46 6.66
C ASP A 129 9.37 15.30 5.36
N ILE A 130 10.69 15.04 5.46
CA ILE A 130 11.53 14.72 4.31
C ILE A 130 11.07 13.42 3.64
N VAL A 131 10.88 12.33 4.40
CA VAL A 131 10.45 11.05 3.84
C VAL A 131 9.07 11.18 3.20
N LYS A 132 8.15 11.89 3.83
CA LYS A 132 6.83 12.19 3.27
C LYS A 132 6.95 12.95 1.95
N GLU A 133 7.77 13.97 1.88
CA GLU A 133 8.00 14.75 0.65
C GLU A 133 8.60 13.88 -0.45
N ASP A 134 9.55 13.01 -0.10
CA ASP A 134 10.18 12.09 -1.05
C ASP A 134 9.19 11.07 -1.61
N ILE A 135 8.24 10.55 -0.80
CA ILE A 135 7.16 9.69 -1.26
C ILE A 135 6.35 10.40 -2.35
N TYR A 136 5.92 11.63 -2.12
CA TYR A 136 5.16 12.41 -3.11
C TYR A 136 6.00 12.74 -4.36
N ARG A 137 7.29 13.05 -4.18
CA ARG A 137 8.21 13.36 -5.28
C ARG A 137 8.45 12.15 -6.18
N VAL A 138 8.77 10.99 -5.60
CA VAL A 138 9.04 9.75 -6.36
C VAL A 138 7.76 9.23 -7.00
N SER A 139 6.64 9.26 -6.29
CA SER A 139 5.33 8.88 -6.83
C SER A 139 4.79 9.85 -7.87
N GLN A 140 5.37 11.06 -7.95
CA GLN A 140 4.86 12.17 -8.78
C GLN A 140 3.43 12.59 -8.45
N HIS A 141 2.96 12.26 -7.25
CA HIS A 141 1.66 12.68 -6.76
C HIS A 141 1.73 14.08 -6.17
N ILE A 142 0.57 14.74 -6.17
CA ILE A 142 0.42 16.05 -5.55
C ILE A 142 -0.07 15.86 -4.12
N ASP A 143 0.66 16.42 -3.15
CA ASP A 143 0.16 16.48 -1.77
C ASP A 143 -0.97 17.52 -1.70
N ASN A 144 -2.20 17.04 -1.57
CA ASN A 144 -3.39 17.88 -1.45
C ASN A 144 -3.44 18.66 -0.13
N GLN A 145 -2.58 18.33 0.85
CA GLN A 145 -2.48 19.07 2.11
C GLN A 145 -1.55 20.28 2.01
N THR A 146 -0.70 20.34 0.99
CA THR A 146 0.08 21.54 0.72
C THR A 146 -0.88 22.65 0.32
N GLN A 147 -0.94 23.70 1.13
CA GLN A 147 -1.75 24.88 0.81
C GLN A 147 -1.35 25.38 -0.58
N ILE A 148 -2.26 25.26 -1.52
CA ILE A 148 -2.12 25.91 -2.82
C ILE A 148 -2.22 27.39 -2.52
N GLN A 149 -1.10 28.08 -2.54
CA GLN A 149 -1.09 29.54 -2.36
C GLN A 149 -2.06 30.13 -3.38
N SER A 150 -2.88 31.06 -2.93
CA SER A 150 -3.94 31.69 -3.73
C SER A 150 -3.47 32.29 -5.06
N ASN A 151 -2.15 32.48 -5.23
CA ASN A 151 -1.50 33.00 -6.42
C ASN A 151 -0.90 31.92 -7.34
N THR A 152 -1.17 30.62 -7.08
CA THR A 152 -0.67 29.56 -7.97
C THR A 152 -1.45 29.62 -9.28
N SER A 153 -0.76 29.93 -10.38
CA SER A 153 -1.41 29.97 -11.70
C SER A 153 -1.89 28.58 -12.12
N GLY A 154 -3.02 28.52 -12.82
CA GLY A 154 -3.55 27.26 -13.36
C GLY A 154 -2.53 26.48 -14.21
N THR A 155 -1.65 27.19 -14.91
CA THR A 155 -0.54 26.62 -15.69
C THR A 155 0.47 25.88 -14.84
N MET A 156 0.82 26.43 -13.65
CA MET A 156 1.76 25.77 -12.74
C MET A 156 1.17 24.48 -12.14
N LEU A 157 -0.11 24.51 -11.80
CA LEU A 157 -0.84 23.32 -11.34
C LEU A 157 -0.89 22.27 -12.44
N GLN A 158 -1.17 22.69 -13.68
CA GLN A 158 -1.23 21.79 -14.83
C GLN A 158 0.16 21.17 -15.13
N THR A 159 1.24 21.91 -14.96
CA THR A 159 2.61 21.39 -15.13
C THR A 159 2.91 20.31 -14.08
N ARG A 160 2.54 20.51 -12.82
CA ARG A 160 2.69 19.49 -11.76
C ARG A 160 1.85 18.24 -12.06
N MET A 161 0.65 18.40 -12.61
CA MET A 161 -0.20 17.26 -13.00
C MET A 161 0.31 16.51 -14.22
N ASN A 162 1.10 17.14 -15.08
CA ASN A 162 1.60 16.50 -16.30
C ASN A 162 2.50 15.30 -16.01
N CYS A 163 3.35 15.36 -14.97
CA CYS A 163 4.20 14.25 -14.56
C CYS A 163 3.38 13.04 -14.15
N LEU A 164 2.34 13.26 -13.33
CA LEU A 164 1.40 12.22 -12.93
C LEU A 164 0.64 11.65 -14.15
N ARG A 165 0.19 12.51 -15.07
CA ARG A 165 -0.49 12.07 -16.32
C ARG A 165 0.41 11.17 -17.14
N LEU A 166 1.68 11.53 -17.33
CA LEU A 166 2.63 10.71 -18.10
C LEU A 166 2.82 9.33 -17.47
N LYS A 167 2.90 9.26 -16.13
CA LYS A 167 3.01 8.00 -15.41
C LYS A 167 1.77 7.12 -15.56
N ILE A 168 0.60 7.72 -15.54
CA ILE A 168 -0.69 7.02 -15.72
C ILE A 168 -0.92 6.58 -17.17
N LEU A 169 -0.38 7.30 -18.16
CA LEU A 169 -0.59 7.00 -19.57
C LEU A 169 -0.12 5.57 -19.94
N SER A 170 1.01 5.11 -19.44
CA SER A 170 1.50 3.76 -19.71
C SER A 170 0.56 2.68 -19.16
N GLN A 171 0.05 2.88 -17.95
CA GLN A 171 -0.92 1.98 -17.32
C GLN A 171 -2.27 2.00 -18.05
N ASN A 172 -2.73 3.18 -18.44
CA ASN A 172 -3.95 3.33 -19.26
C ASN A 172 -3.81 2.64 -20.60
N GLN A 173 -2.64 2.67 -21.23
CA GLN A 173 -2.43 1.99 -22.51
C GLN A 173 -2.57 0.48 -22.37
N ALA A 174 -1.96 -0.12 -21.35
CA ALA A 174 -2.10 -1.54 -21.07
C ALA A 174 -3.56 -1.96 -20.81
N LEU A 175 -4.30 -1.13 -20.07
CA LEU A 175 -5.73 -1.33 -19.83
C LEU A 175 -6.55 -1.21 -21.13
N LYS A 176 -6.27 -0.20 -21.96
CA LYS A 176 -6.94 -0.02 -23.26
C LYS A 176 -6.72 -1.22 -24.18
N ASP A 177 -5.50 -1.74 -24.25
CA ASP A 177 -5.18 -2.88 -25.10
C ASP A 177 -5.91 -4.14 -24.61
N CYS A 178 -5.97 -4.36 -23.29
CA CYS A 178 -6.76 -5.43 -22.68
C CYS A 178 -8.26 -5.30 -23.01
N LEU A 179 -8.83 -4.10 -22.89
CA LEU A 179 -10.24 -3.84 -23.20
C LEU A 179 -10.52 -4.05 -24.70
N LYS A 180 -9.64 -3.58 -25.59
CA LYS A 180 -9.76 -3.81 -27.03
C LYS A 180 -9.78 -5.29 -27.36
N ASP A 181 -8.93 -6.09 -26.72
CA ASP A 181 -8.90 -7.53 -26.95
C ASP A 181 -10.17 -8.23 -26.46
N ARG A 182 -10.74 -7.79 -25.35
CA ARG A 182 -12.04 -8.30 -24.89
C ARG A 182 -13.18 -7.93 -25.84
N ILE A 183 -13.21 -6.70 -26.31
CA ILE A 183 -14.22 -6.23 -27.26
C ILE A 183 -14.10 -6.97 -28.60
N LYS A 184 -12.88 -7.24 -29.08
CA LYS A 184 -12.65 -8.10 -30.26
C LYS A 184 -13.30 -9.48 -30.11
N CYS A 185 -13.11 -10.11 -28.95
CA CYS A 185 -13.73 -11.39 -28.67
C CYS A 185 -15.26 -11.30 -28.62
N LEU A 186 -15.80 -10.23 -28.01
CA LEU A 186 -17.25 -10.01 -27.97
C LEU A 186 -17.83 -9.83 -29.38
N PHE A 187 -17.22 -9.00 -30.21
CA PHE A 187 -17.68 -8.79 -31.57
C PHE A 187 -17.63 -10.04 -32.41
N LYS A 188 -16.54 -10.83 -32.27
CA LYS A 188 -16.45 -12.12 -32.93
C LYS A 188 -17.59 -13.07 -32.53
N HIS A 189 -17.96 -13.05 -31.24
CA HIS A 189 -19.12 -13.83 -30.78
C HIS A 189 -20.42 -13.32 -31.36
N LEU A 190 -20.66 -12.01 -31.35
CA LEU A 190 -21.89 -11.41 -31.89
C LEU A 190 -22.01 -11.62 -33.40
N ASN A 191 -20.92 -11.51 -34.15
CA ASN A 191 -20.92 -11.75 -35.59
C ASN A 191 -21.32 -13.20 -35.92
N ILE A 192 -20.92 -14.17 -35.09
CA ILE A 192 -21.30 -15.59 -35.24
C ILE A 192 -22.76 -15.82 -34.84
N THR A 193 -23.24 -15.18 -33.76
CA THR A 193 -24.57 -15.46 -33.19
C THR A 193 -25.69 -14.66 -33.85
N GLU A 194 -25.39 -13.45 -34.32
CA GLU A 194 -26.38 -12.53 -34.85
C GLU A 194 -26.30 -12.37 -36.39
N ASP A 195 -25.35 -13.03 -37.04
CA ASP A 195 -25.10 -12.91 -38.50
C ASP A 195 -24.92 -11.45 -38.95
N LYS A 196 -24.15 -10.70 -38.14
CA LYS A 196 -23.83 -9.30 -38.39
C LYS A 196 -22.32 -9.13 -38.54
N ASP A 197 -21.91 -8.03 -39.15
CA ASP A 197 -20.49 -7.68 -39.35
C ASP A 197 -20.15 -6.44 -38.50
N TYR A 198 -19.79 -6.69 -37.26
CA TYR A 198 -19.29 -5.66 -36.35
C TYR A 198 -17.77 -5.54 -36.49
N ASP A 199 -17.29 -4.31 -36.76
CA ASP A 199 -15.84 -4.05 -36.79
C ASP A 199 -15.39 -3.30 -35.52
N ILE A 200 -14.23 -3.66 -35.02
CA ILE A 200 -13.60 -3.03 -33.87
C ILE A 200 -13.12 -1.61 -34.17
N SER A 201 -12.88 -1.28 -35.45
CA SER A 201 -12.50 0.07 -35.87
C SER A 201 -13.56 1.14 -35.55
N ASP A 202 -14.79 0.71 -35.32
CA ASP A 202 -15.91 1.62 -34.98
C ASP A 202 -15.89 2.06 -33.52
N ILE A 203 -15.00 1.47 -32.68
CA ILE A 203 -14.91 1.76 -31.26
C ILE A 203 -13.67 2.58 -30.93
N GLN A 204 -13.89 3.77 -30.44
CA GLN A 204 -12.87 4.61 -29.80
C GLN A 204 -12.84 4.34 -28.29
N ILE A 205 -11.71 3.86 -27.79
CA ILE A 205 -11.47 3.64 -26.35
C ILE A 205 -10.39 4.59 -25.86
#